data_825a39240c03cb5422649680e13becf3
#
_entry.id   825a39240c03cb5422649680e13becf3
#
_cell.length_a   1.000
_cell.length_b   1.000
_cell.length_c   1.000
_cell.angle_alpha   90.00
_cell.angle_beta   90.00
_cell.angle_gamma   90.00
#
_symmetry.space_group_name_H-M   'P 1'
#
loop_
_entity.id
_entity.type
_entity.pdbx_description
1 polymer ?
#
loop_
_entity_poly.entity_id
_entity_poly.type
_entity_poly.pdbx_seq_one_letter_code
_entity_poly.pdbx_strand_id
1 'polypeptide(L)' 'MTNKAGRPKAAPGQARTELLKVRMTPDERRSFERAAEIAGIGVSAWMREKLRRVAARELEQAGELAAFLTKREEE' A
#
# COMPACT_ATOMS: atom_id res chain seq x y z
N MET A 1 -11.65 3.25 -26.20
CA MET A 1 -11.92 3.41 -25.85
C MET A 1 -12.55 3.15 -24.99
N THR A 2 -12.77 2.96 -24.75
CA THR A 2 -13.53 2.65 -24.05
C THR A 2 -13.22 2.02 -22.83
N ASN A 3 -12.32 1.48 -22.61
CA ASN A 3 -12.10 0.85 -21.51
C ASN A 3 -12.10 1.72 -20.36
N LYS A 4 -11.79 2.88 -20.47
CA LYS A 4 -11.87 3.67 -19.45
C LYS A 4 -13.17 3.82 -19.03
N ALA A 5 -14.03 3.83 -19.82
CA ALA A 5 -15.36 3.99 -19.45
C ALA A 5 -15.81 2.86 -18.58
N GLY A 6 -15.36 1.73 -18.81
CA GLY A 6 -15.80 0.63 -18.03
C GLY A 6 -15.11 0.50 -16.74
N ARG A 7 -14.18 1.37 -16.46
CA ARG A 7 -13.44 1.22 -15.28
C ARG A 7 -14.26 1.58 -14.08
N PRO A 8 -14.31 0.78 -13.04
CA PRO A 8 -15.11 1.10 -11.87
C PRO A 8 -14.55 2.31 -11.18
N LYS A 9 -15.42 3.07 -10.56
CA LYS A 9 -14.98 4.20 -9.88
C LYS A 9 -14.91 3.97 -8.44
N ALA A 10 -13.81 4.08 -7.80
CA ALA A 10 -13.69 3.96 -6.38
C ALA A 10 -14.05 5.26 -5.74
N ALA A 11 -14.45 5.23 -4.50
CA ALA A 11 -14.77 6.45 -3.79
C ALA A 11 -13.54 7.31 -3.69
N PRO A 12 -13.70 8.62 -3.69
CA PRO A 12 -12.56 9.50 -3.56
C PRO A 12 -11.85 9.23 -2.26
N GLY A 13 -10.57 9.21 -2.28
CA GLY A 13 -9.79 8.92 -1.10
C GLY A 13 -9.53 7.47 -0.86
N GLN A 14 -10.27 6.60 -1.56
CA GLN A 14 -10.05 5.18 -1.44
C GLN A 14 -9.44 4.60 -2.68
N ALA A 15 -9.45 5.31 -3.78
CA ALA A 15 -8.86 4.79 -4.99
C ALA A 15 -7.34 4.82 -4.88
N ARG A 16 -6.69 3.77 -5.38
CA ARG A 16 -5.25 3.75 -5.40
C ARG A 16 -4.80 4.36 -6.70
N THR A 17 -4.63 5.67 -6.68
CA THR A 17 -4.31 6.42 -7.88
C THR A 17 -2.85 6.85 -7.95
N GLU A 18 -2.07 6.61 -6.89
CA GLU A 18 -0.68 7.04 -6.89
C GLU A 18 0.23 5.86 -7.20
N LEU A 19 1.24 6.11 -7.98
CA LEU A 19 2.19 5.08 -8.34
C LEU A 19 3.59 5.52 -7.98
N LEU A 20 4.31 4.69 -7.27
CA LEU A 20 5.67 4.97 -6.89
C LEU A 20 6.53 3.81 -7.35
N LYS A 21 7.54 4.09 -8.14
CA LYS A 21 8.42 3.05 -8.61
C LYS A 21 9.62 2.95 -7.70
N VAL A 22 9.95 1.74 -7.30
CA VAL A 22 11.08 1.50 -6.42
C VAL A 22 11.97 0.47 -7.08
N ARG A 23 13.25 0.78 -7.20
CA ARG A 23 14.19 -0.17 -7.75
C ARG A 23 14.67 -1.07 -6.64
N MET A 24 14.86 -2.33 -6.96
CA MET A 24 15.35 -3.27 -5.97
C MET A 24 16.18 -4.32 -6.67
N THR A 25 17.00 -5.00 -5.91
CA THR A 25 17.82 -6.05 -6.48
C THR A 25 16.96 -7.29 -6.69
N PRO A 26 17.42 -8.20 -7.55
CA PRO A 26 16.66 -9.44 -7.72
C PRO A 26 16.49 -10.23 -6.43
N ASP A 27 17.47 -10.18 -5.54
CA ASP A 27 17.35 -10.88 -4.27
C ASP A 27 16.31 -10.25 -3.40
N GLU A 28 16.25 -8.93 -3.38
CA GLU A 28 15.23 -8.25 -2.62
C GLU A 28 13.85 -8.60 -3.14
N ARG A 29 13.70 -8.60 -4.46
CA ARG A 29 12.40 -8.89 -5.03
C ARG A 29 11.96 -10.32 -4.70
N ARG A 30 12.87 -11.27 -4.81
CA ARG A 30 12.52 -12.64 -4.52
C ARG A 30 12.12 -12.79 -3.06
N SER A 31 12.82 -12.11 -2.16
CA SER A 31 12.50 -12.19 -0.75
C SER A 31 11.13 -11.63 -0.46
N PHE A 32 10.80 -10.49 -1.08
CA PHE A 32 9.49 -9.89 -0.85
C PHE A 32 8.39 -10.78 -1.42
N GLU A 33 8.62 -11.34 -2.60
CA GLU A 33 7.63 -12.22 -3.20
C GLU A 33 7.42 -13.46 -2.35
N ARG A 34 8.51 -14.00 -1.80
CA ARG A 34 8.39 -15.18 -0.97
C ARG A 34 7.64 -14.87 0.32
N ALA A 35 7.91 -13.73 0.92
CA ALA A 35 7.22 -13.36 2.14
C ALA A 35 5.73 -13.17 1.87
N ALA A 36 5.40 -12.57 0.74
CA ALA A 36 4.00 -12.40 0.38
C ALA A 36 3.32 -13.75 0.15
N GLU A 37 4.05 -14.66 -0.46
CA GLU A 37 3.52 -15.98 -0.72
C GLU A 37 3.21 -16.70 0.59
N ILE A 38 4.12 -16.60 1.55
CA ILE A 38 3.89 -17.21 2.86
C ILE A 38 2.67 -16.57 3.52
N ALA A 39 2.47 -15.28 3.33
CA ALA A 39 1.31 -14.60 3.89
C ALA A 39 0.03 -14.88 3.11
N GLY A 40 0.14 -15.47 1.94
CA GLY A 40 -1.03 -15.82 1.16
C GLY A 40 -1.64 -14.67 0.39
N ILE A 41 -0.87 -13.63 0.09
CA ILE A 41 -1.40 -12.47 -0.63
C ILE A 41 -0.41 -12.09 -1.71
N GLY A 42 -0.83 -11.23 -2.62
CA GLY A 42 0.06 -10.76 -3.66
C GLY A 42 1.12 -9.84 -3.10
N VAL A 43 2.22 -9.69 -3.83
CA VAL A 43 3.34 -8.94 -3.31
C VAL A 43 2.98 -7.46 -3.16
N SER A 44 2.16 -6.91 -4.05
CA SER A 44 1.78 -5.50 -3.91
C SER A 44 0.94 -5.27 -2.66
N ALA A 45 0.01 -6.17 -2.37
CA ALA A 45 -0.78 -6.06 -1.17
C ALA A 45 0.07 -6.25 0.07
N TRP A 46 1.01 -7.19 -0.01
CA TRP A 46 1.93 -7.43 1.09
C TRP A 46 2.75 -6.17 1.38
N MET A 47 3.26 -5.54 0.33
CA MET A 47 4.08 -4.36 0.51
C MET A 47 3.27 -3.20 1.07
N ARG A 48 2.06 -3.01 0.58
CA ARG A 48 1.23 -1.93 1.10
C ARG A 48 0.94 -2.12 2.58
N GLU A 49 0.66 -3.34 2.95
CA GLU A 49 0.35 -3.60 4.35
C GLU A 49 1.55 -3.33 5.23
N LYS A 50 2.73 -3.81 4.81
CA LYS A 50 3.91 -3.61 5.62
C LYS A 50 4.31 -2.14 5.69
N LEU A 51 4.23 -1.46 4.56
CA LEU A 51 4.63 -0.07 4.53
C LEU A 51 3.67 0.81 5.34
N ARG A 52 2.38 0.50 5.32
CA ARG A 52 1.45 1.25 6.14
C ARG A 52 1.80 1.09 7.61
N ARG A 53 2.17 -0.11 8.01
CA ARG A 53 2.50 -0.37 9.39
C ARG A 53 3.78 0.35 9.81
N VAL A 54 4.79 0.30 8.95
CA VAL A 54 6.05 0.97 9.26
C VAL A 54 5.86 2.47 9.28
N ALA A 55 5.12 3.01 8.31
CA ALA A 55 4.89 4.44 8.24
C ALA A 55 4.14 4.93 9.46
N ALA A 56 3.13 4.17 9.91
CA ALA A 56 2.37 4.58 11.08
C ALA A 56 3.27 4.65 12.30
N ARG A 57 4.14 3.66 12.43
CA ARG A 57 5.02 3.64 13.59
C ARG A 57 6.02 4.79 13.56
N GLU A 58 6.60 5.03 12.39
CA GLU A 58 7.60 6.07 12.31
C GLU A 58 7.00 7.46 12.45
N LEU A 59 5.81 7.66 11.93
CA LEU A 59 5.16 8.94 12.09
C LEU A 59 4.75 9.17 13.55
N GLU A 60 4.34 8.11 14.20
CA GLU A 60 3.99 8.22 15.60
C GLU A 60 5.21 8.62 16.42
N GLN A 61 6.35 8.06 16.11
CA GLN A 61 7.57 8.41 16.80
C GLN A 61 7.98 9.86 16.55
N ALA A 62 7.58 10.40 15.42
CA ALA A 62 7.85 11.79 15.10
C ALA A 62 6.77 12.73 15.62
N GLY A 63 5.79 12.21 16.34
CA GLY A 63 4.74 13.05 16.89
C GLY A 63 3.62 13.33 15.92
N GLU A 64 3.48 12.50 14.88
CA GLU A 64 2.45 12.71 13.88
C GLU A 64 1.54 11.50 13.80
N LEU A 65 0.37 11.70 13.24
CA LEU A 65 -0.56 10.63 13.06
C LEU A 65 -0.71 10.39 11.58
N ALA A 66 -0.59 9.14 11.15
CA ALA A 66 -0.72 8.82 9.74
C ALA A 66 -2.13 9.13 9.27
N ALA A 67 -2.22 9.77 8.12
CA ALA A 67 -3.51 10.21 7.62
C ALA A 67 -4.49 9.06 7.42
N PHE A 68 -3.98 7.92 6.98
CA PHE A 68 -4.89 6.81 6.73
C PHE A 68 -5.45 6.24 8.03
N LEU A 69 -4.78 6.45 9.15
CA LEU A 69 -5.34 6.03 10.42
C LEU A 69 -6.40 7.00 10.88
N THR A 70 -6.17 8.27 10.64
CA THR A 70 -7.15 9.26 11.02
C THR A 70 -8.46 9.03 10.30
N LYS A 71 -8.38 8.72 9.01
CA LYS A 71 -9.60 8.47 8.29
C LYS A 71 -10.35 7.31 8.85
N ARG A 72 -9.68 6.27 9.25
CA ARG A 72 -10.38 5.14 9.79
C ARG A 72 -11.06 5.48 11.08
N GLU A 73 -10.44 6.28 11.88
CA GLU A 73 -11.03 6.61 13.14
C GLU A 73 -12.24 7.47 13.01
N GLU A 74 -12.38 8.17 11.94
CA GLU A 74 -13.55 8.99 11.78
C GLU A 74 -14.77 8.19 11.48
N GLU A 75 -14.65 6.93 11.18
CA GLU A 75 -15.82 6.15 10.99
C GLU A 75 -16.27 5.52 12.25
#